data_650f3a141908a2b24c585663002a2ed7
#
_entry.id   650f3a141908a2b24c585663002a2ed7
#
_cell.length_a   1.000
_cell.length_b   1.000
_cell.length_c   1.000
_cell.angle_alpha   90.00
_cell.angle_beta   90.00
_cell.angle_gamma   90.00
#
_symmetry.space_group_name_H-M   'P 1'
#
loop_
_entity.id
_entity.type
_entity.pdbx_description
1 polymer ?
#
loop_
_entity_poly.entity_id
_entity_poly.type
_entity_poly.pdbx_seq_one_letter_code
_entity_poly.pdbx_strand_id
1 'polypeptide(L)' 'MKLKIIGSHKILYQGDVISIIAPGYQGSFQILKYHAPFISMLKSGFLKLELKKDKKDKIEGLLQVKKNIVVVIL' A
#
# COMPACT_ATOMS: atom_id res chain seq x y z
N MET A 1 -3.30 4.76 10.19
CA MET A 1 -3.60 3.64 9.26
C MET A 1 -2.42 2.68 9.28
N LYS A 2 -2.69 1.40 9.43
CA LYS A 2 -1.65 0.38 9.47
C LYS A 2 -1.42 -0.19 8.07
N LEU A 3 -0.15 -0.35 7.71
CA LEU A 3 0.26 -0.95 6.45
C LEU A 3 1.11 -2.18 6.70
N LYS A 4 0.84 -3.24 5.95
CA LYS A 4 1.63 -4.46 5.94
C LYS A 4 1.93 -4.85 4.49
N ILE A 5 3.21 -4.95 4.16
CA ILE A 5 3.65 -5.40 2.84
C ILE A 5 4.23 -6.81 3.00
N ILE A 6 3.66 -7.77 2.29
CA ILE A 6 4.03 -9.17 2.40
C ILE A 6 4.67 -9.63 1.10
N GLY A 7 5.90 -10.11 1.18
CA GLY A 7 6.58 -10.80 0.09
C GLY A 7 6.31 -12.31 0.14
N SER A 8 6.95 -13.07 -0.76
CA SER A 8 6.72 -14.51 -0.88
C SER A 8 7.13 -15.31 0.36
N HIS A 9 8.10 -14.83 1.14
CA HIS A 9 8.64 -15.57 2.29
C HIS A 9 8.71 -14.76 3.57
N LYS A 10 8.41 -13.47 3.54
CA LYS A 10 8.56 -12.62 4.71
C LYS A 10 7.72 -11.35 4.62
N ILE A 11 7.53 -10.71 5.77
CA ILE A 11 6.96 -9.36 5.84
C ILE A 11 8.07 -8.37 5.47
N LEU A 12 7.83 -7.58 4.42
CA LEU A 12 8.80 -6.58 3.94
C LEU A 12 8.68 -5.25 4.68
N TYR A 13 7.50 -4.92 5.15
CA TYR A 13 7.22 -3.71 5.90
C TYR A 13 5.99 -3.90 6.76
N GLN A 14 6.00 -3.31 7.94
CA GLN A 14 4.83 -3.26 8.83
C GLN A 14 4.94 -2.03 9.71
N GLY A 15 3.91 -1.21 9.73
CA GLY A 15 3.91 0.01 10.53
C GLY A 15 2.73 0.90 10.26
N ASP A 16 2.69 2.02 10.97
CA ASP A 16 1.67 3.05 10.76
C ASP A 16 2.11 4.03 9.68
N VAL A 17 1.16 4.39 8.82
CA VAL A 17 1.39 5.36 7.73
C VAL A 17 0.27 6.39 7.74
N ILE A 18 0.55 7.58 7.22
CA ILE A 18 -0.42 8.68 7.11
C ILE A 18 -1.22 8.52 5.82
N SER A 19 -0.52 8.24 4.71
CA SER A 19 -1.16 8.00 3.42
C SER A 19 -0.33 7.06 2.57
N ILE A 20 -0.98 6.46 1.56
CA ILE A 20 -0.35 5.57 0.60
C ILE A 20 -0.74 6.02 -0.80
N ILE A 21 0.23 6.21 -1.68
CA ILE A 21 -0.03 6.42 -3.11
C ILE A 21 0.46 5.17 -3.83
N ALA A 22 -0.45 4.50 -4.54
CA ALA A 22 -0.19 3.21 -5.15
C ALA A 22 -0.39 3.25 -6.66
N PRO A 23 0.39 2.48 -7.43
CA PRO A 23 0.30 2.46 -8.89
C PRO A 23 -0.79 1.48 -9.36
N GLY A 24 -2.00 1.98 -9.56
CA GLY A 24 -3.09 1.19 -10.13
C GLY A 24 -3.00 1.09 -11.65
N TYR A 25 -3.72 0.11 -12.23
CA TYR A 25 -3.73 -0.07 -13.70
C TYR A 25 -4.39 1.08 -14.44
N GLN A 26 -5.30 1.80 -13.79
CA GLN A 26 -5.99 2.95 -14.37
C GLN A 26 -5.40 4.28 -13.90
N GLY A 27 -4.21 4.25 -13.32
CA GLY A 27 -3.53 5.40 -12.77
C GLY A 27 -3.27 5.26 -11.28
N SER A 28 -2.43 6.15 -10.77
CA SER A 28 -2.13 6.17 -9.34
C SER A 28 -3.35 6.55 -8.52
N PHE A 29 -3.48 5.97 -7.35
CA PHE A 29 -4.53 6.32 -6.41
C PHE A 29 -3.94 6.51 -5.02
N GLN A 30 -4.66 7.26 -4.18
CA GLN A 30 -4.23 7.56 -2.82
C GLN A 30 -5.20 6.95 -1.81
N ILE A 31 -4.62 6.36 -0.76
CA ILE A 31 -5.39 5.81 0.36
C ILE A 31 -5.09 6.65 1.59
N LEU A 32 -6.14 7.20 2.17
CA LEU A 32 -6.08 7.98 3.40
C LEU A 32 -6.75 7.20 4.53
N LYS A 33 -6.56 7.69 5.74
CA LYS A 33 -7.18 7.15 6.94
C LYS A 33 -8.70 6.97 6.73
N TYR A 34 -9.24 5.85 7.18
CA TYR A 34 -10.66 5.48 7.07
C TYR A 34 -11.17 5.30 5.63
N HIS A 35 -10.29 4.96 4.71
CA HIS A 35 -10.70 4.60 3.36
C HIS A 35 -11.68 3.41 3.39
N ALA A 36 -12.72 3.47 2.54
CA ALA A 36 -13.66 2.37 2.42
C ALA A 36 -12.95 1.06 2.00
N PRO A 37 -13.52 -0.12 2.32
CA PRO A 37 -12.96 -1.39 1.88
C PRO A 37 -12.73 -1.40 0.37
N PHE A 38 -11.57 -1.91 -0.05
CA PHE A 38 -11.14 -1.77 -1.44
C PHE A 38 -10.08 -2.83 -1.75
N ILE A 39 -10.13 -3.38 -2.96
CA ILE A 39 -9.12 -4.31 -3.47
C ILE A 39 -8.71 -3.83 -4.85
N SER A 40 -7.40 -3.75 -5.11
CA SER A 40 -6.88 -3.36 -6.40
C SER A 40 -5.62 -4.13 -6.75
N MET A 41 -5.52 -4.54 -8.02
CA MET A 41 -4.27 -5.01 -8.59
C MET A 41 -3.37 -3.79 -8.81
N LEU A 42 -2.09 -3.94 -8.49
CA LEU A 42 -1.09 -2.90 -8.68
C LEU A 42 -0.22 -3.26 -9.87
N LYS A 43 0.03 -2.31 -10.76
CA LYS A 43 1.00 -2.50 -11.81
C LYS A 43 2.41 -2.25 -11.27
N SER A 44 3.42 -2.72 -11.97
CA SER A 44 4.81 -2.44 -11.61
C SER A 44 5.05 -0.94 -11.51
N GLY A 45 5.54 -0.49 -10.37
CA GLY A 45 5.74 0.92 -10.09
C GLY A 45 6.17 1.16 -8.65
N PHE A 46 6.06 2.39 -8.20
CA PHE A 46 6.47 2.77 -6.85
C PHE A 46 5.28 2.94 -5.93
N LEU A 47 5.38 2.34 -4.76
CA LEU A 47 4.47 2.60 -3.64
C LEU A 47 5.09 3.74 -2.82
N LYS A 48 4.38 4.85 -2.74
CA LYS A 48 4.83 6.00 -1.94
C LYS A 48 4.08 6.02 -0.62
N LEU A 49 4.84 5.99 0.47
CA LEU A 49 4.30 6.04 1.83
C LEU A 49 4.59 7.39 2.45
N GLU A 50 3.57 8.03 2.97
CA GLU A 50 3.73 9.22 3.78
C GLU A 50 3.85 8.79 5.24
N LEU A 51 5.06 8.97 5.76
CA LEU A 51 5.46 8.71 7.12
C LEU A 51 6.06 9.99 7.69
N LYS A 52 6.75 9.88 8.83
CA LYS A 52 7.64 10.96 9.29
C LYS A 52 8.76 11.24 8.29
N LYS A 53 9.14 10.21 7.50
CA LYS A 53 10.00 10.32 6.33
C LYS A 53 9.32 9.63 5.17
N ASP A 54 9.31 10.26 4.00
CA ASP A 54 8.76 9.64 2.80
C ASP A 54 9.58 8.42 2.42
N LYS A 55 8.89 7.35 2.06
CA LYS A 55 9.50 6.11 1.59
C LYS A 55 8.87 5.72 0.27
N LYS A 56 9.72 5.30 -0.68
CA LYS A 56 9.29 4.78 -1.98
C LYS A 56 9.86 3.39 -2.18
N ASP A 57 8.99 2.43 -2.48
CA ASP A 57 9.40 1.07 -2.82
C ASP A 57 8.78 0.67 -4.15
N LYS A 58 9.58 0.03 -5.00
CA LYS A 58 9.08 -0.51 -6.26
C LYS A 58 8.35 -1.81 -5.97
N ILE A 59 7.09 -1.89 -6.40
CA ILE A 59 6.22 -3.03 -6.12
C ILE A 59 5.40 -3.43 -7.33
N GLU A 60 4.91 -4.66 -7.28
CA GLU A 60 3.89 -5.19 -8.17
C GLU A 60 3.11 -6.24 -7.37
N GLY A 61 1.78 -6.17 -7.37
CA GLY A 61 1.00 -7.11 -6.59
C GLY A 61 -0.44 -6.69 -6.39
N LEU A 62 -0.97 -7.04 -5.22
CA LEU A 62 -2.37 -6.80 -4.83
C LEU A 62 -2.41 -5.95 -3.57
N LEU A 63 -3.29 -4.94 -3.57
CA LEU A 63 -3.53 -4.10 -2.40
C LEU A 63 -4.96 -4.29 -1.92
N GLN A 64 -5.13 -4.47 -0.61
CA GLN A 64 -6.42 -4.58 0.03
C GLN A 64 -6.53 -3.62 1.21
N VAL A 65 -7.64 -2.89 1.29
CA VAL A 65 -7.98 -2.00 2.41
C VAL A 65 -9.18 -2.56 3.14
N LYS A 66 -9.07 -2.70 4.46
CA LYS A 66 -10.18 -3.13 5.30
C LYS A 66 -9.98 -2.61 6.72
N LYS A 67 -11.00 -1.93 7.27
CA LYS A 67 -10.98 -1.45 8.67
C LYS A 67 -9.70 -0.68 9.03
N ASN A 68 -9.31 0.29 8.22
CA ASN A 68 -8.12 1.12 8.45
C ASN A 68 -6.80 0.31 8.49
N ILE A 69 -6.81 -0.86 7.87
CA ILE A 69 -5.64 -1.70 7.68
C ILE A 69 -5.44 -1.91 6.19
N VAL A 70 -4.22 -1.71 5.72
CA VAL A 70 -3.86 -1.92 4.31
C VAL A 70 -2.87 -3.06 4.24
N VAL A 71 -3.15 -4.04 3.39
CA VAL A 71 -2.26 -5.17 3.13
C VAL A 71 -1.88 -5.15 1.66
N VAL A 72 -0.58 -5.19 1.39
CA VAL A 72 -0.03 -5.32 0.03
C VAL A 72 0.64 -6.69 -0.07
N ILE A 73 0.20 -7.48 -1.03
CA ILE A 73 0.74 -8.82 -1.28
C ILE A 73 1.48 -8.80 -2.62
N LEU A 74 2.75 -9.07 -2.55
CA LEU A 74 3.63 -9.04 -3.72
C LEU A 74 3.78 -10.42 -4.36
#